data_903e132fe76c1c920f6879b1a8af680f
#
_entry.id   903e132fe76c1c920f6879b1a8af680f
#
_cell.length_a   1.000
_cell.length_b   1.000
_cell.length_c   1.000
_cell.angle_alpha   90.00
_cell.angle_beta   90.00
_cell.angle_gamma   90.00
#
_symmetry.space_group_name_H-M   'P 1'
#
loop_
_entity.id
_entity.type
_entity.pdbx_description
1 polymer ?
#
loop_
_entity_poly.entity_id
_entity_poly.type
_entity_poly.pdbx_seq_one_letter_code
_entity_poly.pdbx_strand_id
1 'polypeptide(L)'
;MMKKALLLVALVMLTTMTMTAIAQQAVPPENAPVPAMPKEATRTGKRVNRIIDMWLKGQPVYYSQISGGGYEQGKQMAATKADYITYEMEHGPLDFKELREFMRGLLEAGPTRTGHKTPAVIVTLPIPGTTDALRANAWMIQQALAAGVHGILLCNAESPEAARLMIEAARYPFAPRVDGLAQGTRGNGSQAYASRMWGVTAEEYMRIAEPWPLNPDGELLFGLKIENPRADANVETSVRVPGIAFAEWGPGDHGFYVMGRPGTYKDGGETSPQMAAVRRRVLNATKAAGIKFLNACNENTVIDQLKEGVMICTGGDSPAADKGRAFTKRTDPW
;
A
#
# COMPACT_ATOMS: atom_id res chain seq x y z
N MET A 1 -34.78 -68.60 11.18
CA MET A 1 -33.74 -67.71 10.61
C MET A 1 -34.34 -66.49 9.88
N MET A 2 -35.40 -65.89 10.40
CA MET A 2 -36.09 -64.76 9.72
C MET A 2 -36.45 -63.58 10.65
N LYS A 3 -35.64 -63.31 11.71
CA LYS A 3 -35.88 -62.18 12.63
C LYS A 3 -34.69 -61.28 12.85
N LYS A 4 -33.58 -61.42 12.07
CA LYS A 4 -32.40 -60.55 12.17
C LYS A 4 -32.20 -59.64 10.96
N ALA A 5 -33.04 -59.67 9.94
CA ALA A 5 -32.92 -58.85 8.73
C ALA A 5 -33.76 -57.55 8.75
N LEU A 6 -34.62 -57.35 9.75
CA LEU A 6 -35.51 -56.17 9.80
C LEU A 6 -35.01 -55.04 10.70
N LEU A 7 -33.88 -55.21 11.40
CA LEU A 7 -33.34 -54.18 12.31
C LEU A 7 -32.20 -53.35 11.70
N LEU A 8 -31.74 -53.69 10.50
CA LEU A 8 -30.64 -53.01 9.83
C LEU A 8 -31.10 -51.98 8.80
N VAL A 9 -32.38 -51.95 8.45
CA VAL A 9 -32.95 -51.01 7.46
C VAL A 9 -33.52 -49.75 8.14
N ALA A 10 -33.83 -49.80 9.43
CA ALA A 10 -34.38 -48.66 10.16
C ALA A 10 -33.31 -47.70 10.73
N LEU A 11 -32.00 -48.06 10.71
CA LEU A 11 -30.92 -47.22 11.23
C LEU A 11 -30.17 -46.44 10.15
N VAL A 12 -30.51 -46.64 8.88
CA VAL A 12 -29.89 -45.91 7.74
C VAL A 12 -30.76 -44.74 7.25
N MET A 13 -32.00 -44.64 7.73
CA MET A 13 -32.92 -43.56 7.32
C MET A 13 -33.07 -42.39 8.33
N LEU A 14 -32.26 -42.34 9.38
CA LEU A 14 -32.35 -41.24 10.36
C LEU A 14 -31.07 -40.38 10.47
N THR A 15 -30.17 -40.45 9.48
CA THR A 15 -29.00 -39.58 9.38
C THR A 15 -29.03 -38.70 8.12
N THR A 16 -30.21 -38.47 7.59
CA THR A 16 -30.37 -37.49 6.52
C THR A 16 -31.20 -36.31 7.03
N MET A 17 -30.64 -35.14 6.87
CA MET A 17 -31.26 -33.82 7.01
C MET A 17 -31.11 -33.12 8.36
N THR A 18 -29.85 -32.77 8.69
CA THR A 18 -29.60 -31.40 9.10
C THR A 18 -28.64 -30.79 8.08
N MET A 19 -29.05 -30.63 6.86
CA MET A 19 -28.51 -29.58 5.99
C MET A 19 -28.99 -28.26 6.61
N THR A 20 -28.13 -27.63 7.38
CA THR A 20 -28.23 -26.22 7.69
C THR A 20 -28.38 -25.52 6.34
N ALA A 21 -29.52 -24.94 6.07
CA ALA A 21 -29.71 -24.01 4.97
C ALA A 21 -28.69 -22.92 5.16
N ILE A 22 -27.57 -22.97 4.43
CA ILE A 22 -26.72 -21.80 4.20
C ILE A 22 -27.68 -20.84 3.51
N ALA A 23 -28.14 -19.85 4.24
CA ALA A 23 -28.92 -18.78 3.69
C ALA A 23 -28.09 -18.25 2.51
N GLN A 24 -28.54 -18.56 1.31
CA GLN A 24 -28.00 -18.01 0.08
C GLN A 24 -28.24 -16.52 0.23
N GLN A 25 -27.20 -15.75 0.63
CA GLN A 25 -27.30 -14.31 0.64
C GLN A 25 -27.75 -13.92 -0.75
N ALA A 26 -28.95 -13.37 -0.84
CA ALA A 26 -29.50 -12.90 -2.09
C ALA A 26 -28.47 -11.94 -2.69
N VAL A 27 -28.04 -12.20 -3.91
CA VAL A 27 -27.20 -11.24 -4.67
C VAL A 27 -27.99 -9.93 -4.65
N PRO A 28 -27.43 -8.84 -4.14
CA PRO A 28 -28.12 -7.57 -4.13
C PRO A 28 -28.55 -7.25 -5.57
N PRO A 29 -29.75 -6.74 -5.79
CA PRO A 29 -30.19 -6.34 -7.12
C PRO A 29 -29.14 -5.41 -7.72
N GLU A 30 -28.87 -5.55 -9.01
CA GLU A 30 -27.86 -4.78 -9.76
C GLU A 30 -27.97 -3.25 -9.54
N ASN A 31 -29.14 -2.78 -9.11
CA ASN A 31 -29.46 -1.38 -8.80
C ASN A 31 -29.61 -1.10 -7.28
N ALA A 32 -29.14 -1.97 -6.38
CA ALA A 32 -29.15 -1.63 -4.96
C ALA A 32 -28.29 -0.36 -4.73
N PRO A 33 -28.78 0.62 -3.96
CA PRO A 33 -27.99 1.81 -3.68
C PRO A 33 -26.71 1.42 -2.92
N VAL A 34 -25.58 1.59 -3.59
CA VAL A 34 -24.27 1.38 -2.95
C VAL A 34 -24.03 2.60 -2.02
N PRO A 35 -23.66 2.38 -0.77
CA PRO A 35 -23.38 3.47 0.14
C PRO A 35 -22.37 4.45 -0.47
N ALA A 36 -22.62 5.75 -0.30
CA ALA A 36 -21.65 6.77 -0.69
C ALA A 36 -20.43 6.70 0.24
N MET A 37 -19.26 7.11 -0.28
CA MET A 37 -18.07 7.27 0.54
C MET A 37 -18.31 8.26 1.66
N PRO A 38 -17.89 7.96 2.91
CA PRO A 38 -17.93 8.93 3.99
C PRO A 38 -17.05 10.14 3.65
N LYS A 39 -17.53 11.34 3.93
CA LYS A 39 -16.75 12.58 3.69
C LYS A 39 -15.70 12.84 4.75
N GLU A 40 -15.92 12.32 5.95
CA GLU A 40 -15.05 12.49 7.12
C GLU A 40 -14.78 11.12 7.75
N ALA A 41 -13.66 11.03 8.48
CA ALA A 41 -13.34 9.81 9.22
C ALA A 41 -14.38 9.57 10.32
N THR A 42 -14.88 8.36 10.40
CA THR A 42 -15.80 7.91 11.46
C THR A 42 -15.10 7.12 12.55
N ARG A 43 -13.88 6.68 12.25
CA ARG A 43 -13.07 5.87 13.16
C ARG A 43 -12.51 6.72 14.29
N THR A 44 -12.67 6.23 15.51
CA THR A 44 -12.00 6.75 16.69
C THR A 44 -10.82 5.86 17.06
N GLY A 45 -9.72 6.46 17.54
CA GLY A 45 -8.54 5.72 17.96
C GLY A 45 -7.37 5.81 17.00
N LYS A 46 -6.32 5.04 17.31
CA LYS A 46 -5.05 5.08 16.59
C LYS A 46 -5.19 4.46 15.20
N ARG A 47 -4.54 5.09 14.22
CA ARG A 47 -4.40 4.53 12.87
C ARG A 47 -3.60 3.23 12.90
N VAL A 48 -3.90 2.31 12.00
CA VAL A 48 -3.08 1.12 11.77
C VAL A 48 -1.81 1.51 11.04
N ASN A 49 -1.96 2.36 10.02
CA ASN A 49 -0.87 2.82 9.18
C ASN A 49 -0.19 4.05 9.78
N ARG A 50 1.06 3.88 10.24
CA ARG A 50 1.90 4.95 10.80
C ARG A 50 2.08 6.14 9.86
N ILE A 51 2.15 5.92 8.57
CA ILE A 51 2.34 6.98 7.56
C ILE A 51 1.17 7.96 7.62
N ILE A 52 -0.06 7.41 7.62
CA ILE A 52 -1.29 8.22 7.69
C ILE A 52 -1.35 9.00 9.01
N ASP A 53 -1.01 8.36 10.13
CA ASP A 53 -0.95 9.02 11.44
C ASP A 53 -0.04 10.25 11.41
N MET A 54 1.13 10.14 10.79
CA MET A 54 2.06 11.26 10.66
C MET A 54 1.57 12.35 9.70
N TRP A 55 1.02 11.99 8.57
CA TRP A 55 0.50 12.97 7.61
C TRP A 55 -0.68 13.77 8.14
N LEU A 56 -1.56 13.14 8.93
CA LEU A 56 -2.65 13.85 9.64
C LEU A 56 -2.13 14.88 10.65
N LYS A 57 -0.93 14.67 11.18
CA LYS A 57 -0.23 15.62 12.07
C LYS A 57 0.65 16.62 11.31
N GLY A 58 0.60 16.63 9.97
CA GLY A 58 1.45 17.49 9.13
C GLY A 58 2.93 17.12 9.13
N GLN A 59 3.29 15.91 9.61
CA GLN A 59 4.67 15.46 9.69
C GLN A 59 5.11 14.72 8.44
N PRO A 60 6.34 14.95 7.93
CA PRO A 60 6.94 14.11 6.90
C PRO A 60 7.24 12.72 7.48
N VAL A 61 7.40 11.74 6.61
CA VAL A 61 7.76 10.36 6.98
C VAL A 61 9.08 9.93 6.33
N TYR A 62 9.75 9.00 6.97
CA TYR A 62 11.05 8.49 6.55
C TYR A 62 10.99 6.97 6.45
N TYR A 63 11.53 6.40 5.36
CA TYR A 63 11.51 4.96 5.18
C TYR A 63 12.89 4.36 5.09
N SER A 64 12.97 3.09 5.48
CA SER A 64 14.10 2.20 5.21
C SER A 64 13.68 1.17 4.18
N GLN A 65 14.58 0.80 3.27
CA GLN A 65 14.30 -0.15 2.19
C GLN A 65 15.04 -1.46 2.43
N ILE A 66 14.39 -2.56 2.07
CA ILE A 66 14.99 -3.90 2.00
C ILE A 66 14.56 -4.57 0.70
N SER A 67 15.42 -5.46 0.19
CA SER A 67 15.15 -6.25 -1.02
C SER A 67 15.07 -7.73 -0.65
N GLY A 68 13.86 -8.18 -0.28
CA GLY A 68 13.62 -9.53 0.20
C GLY A 68 13.91 -9.73 1.70
N GLY A 69 13.84 -10.98 2.16
CA GLY A 69 14.03 -11.39 3.53
C GLY A 69 12.73 -11.80 4.23
N GLY A 70 12.80 -12.93 4.93
CA GLY A 70 11.65 -13.54 5.60
C GLY A 70 11.56 -13.20 7.08
N TYR A 71 11.21 -14.20 7.88
CA TYR A 71 10.87 -14.05 9.29
C TYR A 71 11.95 -13.35 10.13
N GLU A 72 13.21 -13.80 10.05
CA GLU A 72 14.29 -13.22 10.86
C GLU A 72 14.60 -11.77 10.43
N GLN A 73 14.51 -11.46 9.13
CA GLN A 73 14.64 -10.10 8.65
C GLN A 73 13.51 -9.21 9.19
N GLY A 74 12.29 -9.73 9.24
CA GLY A 74 11.14 -9.04 9.83
C GLY A 74 11.37 -8.70 11.30
N LYS A 75 11.87 -9.66 12.09
CA LYS A 75 12.21 -9.42 13.51
C LYS A 75 13.26 -8.32 13.69
N GLN A 76 14.31 -8.33 12.85
CA GLN A 76 15.35 -7.30 12.88
C GLN A 76 14.79 -5.93 12.53
N MET A 77 13.97 -5.85 11.46
CA MET A 77 13.41 -4.60 10.99
C MET A 77 12.33 -4.01 11.92
N ALA A 78 11.76 -4.79 12.84
CA ALA A 78 10.82 -4.27 13.81
C ALA A 78 11.42 -3.20 14.74
N ALA A 79 12.74 -3.18 14.90
CA ALA A 79 13.47 -2.19 15.70
C ALA A 79 13.81 -0.89 14.96
N THR A 80 13.45 -0.78 13.66
CA THR A 80 13.74 0.41 12.83
C THR A 80 13.13 1.67 13.45
N LYS A 81 13.83 2.78 13.29
CA LYS A 81 13.30 4.13 13.57
C LYS A 81 12.48 4.69 12.39
N ALA A 82 12.48 4.01 11.24
CA ALA A 82 11.71 4.42 10.09
C ALA A 82 10.21 4.44 10.40
N ASP A 83 9.49 5.35 9.77
CA ASP A 83 8.02 5.39 9.87
C ASP A 83 7.38 4.25 9.06
N TYR A 84 8.08 3.78 8.01
CA TYR A 84 7.69 2.59 7.27
C TYR A 84 8.88 1.92 6.59
N ILE A 85 8.64 0.70 6.14
CA ILE A 85 9.61 -0.11 5.39
C ILE A 85 9.09 -0.24 3.95
N THR A 86 9.94 0.05 2.97
CA THR A 86 9.71 -0.36 1.59
C THR A 86 10.29 -1.77 1.42
N TYR A 87 9.41 -2.73 1.17
CA TYR A 87 9.80 -4.09 0.81
C TYR A 87 9.83 -4.19 -0.72
N GLU A 88 11.03 -4.26 -1.26
CA GLU A 88 11.32 -4.12 -2.67
C GLU A 88 11.29 -5.49 -3.34
N MET A 89 10.37 -5.69 -4.29
CA MET A 89 10.26 -6.88 -5.14
C MET A 89 10.29 -6.54 -6.63
N GLU A 90 10.49 -5.26 -7.01
CA GLU A 90 10.61 -4.86 -8.41
C GLU A 90 11.88 -5.41 -9.04
N HIS A 91 13.01 -5.27 -8.34
CA HIS A 91 14.33 -5.74 -8.76
C HIS A 91 14.84 -6.91 -7.89
N GLY A 92 14.15 -7.18 -6.79
CA GLY A 92 14.41 -8.30 -5.89
C GLY A 92 13.60 -9.55 -6.24
N PRO A 93 13.74 -10.62 -5.44
CA PRO A 93 12.94 -11.82 -5.62
C PRO A 93 11.44 -11.55 -5.41
N LEU A 94 10.60 -12.01 -6.35
CA LEU A 94 9.15 -12.02 -6.17
C LEU A 94 8.76 -13.26 -5.35
N ASP A 95 8.67 -13.12 -4.03
CA ASP A 95 8.27 -14.20 -3.13
C ASP A 95 7.26 -13.74 -2.10
N PHE A 96 5.98 -14.02 -2.36
CA PHE A 96 4.89 -13.68 -1.43
C PHE A 96 4.88 -14.54 -0.16
N LYS A 97 5.48 -15.75 -0.18
CA LYS A 97 5.65 -16.55 1.03
C LYS A 97 6.67 -15.90 1.95
N GLU A 98 7.78 -15.46 1.40
CA GLU A 98 8.82 -14.75 2.15
C GLU A 98 8.29 -13.42 2.70
N LEU A 99 7.53 -12.64 1.93
CA LEU A 99 6.85 -11.43 2.38
C LEU A 99 5.90 -11.70 3.57
N ARG A 100 5.13 -12.79 3.53
CA ARG A 100 4.26 -13.19 4.66
C ARG A 100 5.08 -13.51 5.90
N GLU A 101 6.17 -14.23 5.76
CA GLU A 101 7.08 -14.53 6.87
C GLU A 101 7.74 -13.26 7.42
N PHE A 102 8.10 -12.31 6.55
CA PHE A 102 8.60 -11.00 6.97
C PHE A 102 7.56 -10.25 7.82
N MET A 103 6.32 -10.15 7.35
CA MET A 103 5.23 -9.52 8.10
C MET A 103 4.97 -10.22 9.44
N ARG A 104 5.07 -11.56 9.48
CA ARG A 104 4.97 -12.34 10.72
C ARG A 104 6.12 -12.01 11.68
N GLY A 105 7.34 -11.92 11.18
CA GLY A 105 8.50 -11.52 11.97
C GLY A 105 8.36 -10.14 12.60
N LEU A 106 7.87 -9.15 11.83
CA LEU A 106 7.55 -7.82 12.34
C LEU A 106 6.52 -7.87 13.49
N LEU A 107 5.44 -8.65 13.31
CA LEU A 107 4.37 -8.76 14.30
C LEU A 107 4.85 -9.43 15.58
N GLU A 108 5.59 -10.53 15.47
CA GLU A 108 6.04 -11.33 16.62
C GLU A 108 7.18 -10.67 17.42
N ALA A 109 7.89 -9.71 16.82
CA ALA A 109 8.84 -8.87 17.53
C ALA A 109 8.18 -7.91 18.54
N GLY A 110 6.87 -7.78 18.45
CA GLY A 110 6.07 -6.94 19.34
C GLY A 110 5.80 -5.53 18.78
N PRO A 111 5.02 -4.74 19.51
CA PRO A 111 4.61 -3.43 19.04
C PRO A 111 5.81 -2.49 18.86
N THR A 112 5.71 -1.60 17.88
CA THR A 112 6.71 -0.56 17.65
C THR A 112 6.79 0.41 18.82
N ARG A 113 7.86 1.21 18.89
CA ARG A 113 7.99 2.31 19.87
C ARG A 113 6.83 3.29 19.81
N THR A 114 6.20 3.41 18.66
CA THR A 114 5.02 4.25 18.44
C THR A 114 3.72 3.55 18.86
N GLY A 115 3.77 2.29 19.31
CA GLY A 115 2.63 1.48 19.73
C GLY A 115 1.75 0.97 18.59
N HIS A 116 2.22 0.98 17.33
CA HIS A 116 1.61 0.24 16.22
C HIS A 116 1.98 -1.23 16.31
N LYS A 117 1.15 -2.12 15.76
CA LYS A 117 1.42 -3.57 15.79
C LYS A 117 2.71 -3.94 15.06
N THR A 118 2.93 -3.28 13.89
CA THR A 118 4.13 -3.39 13.07
C THR A 118 4.52 -2.01 12.56
N PRO A 119 5.75 -1.78 12.09
CA PRO A 119 6.02 -0.70 11.16
C PRO A 119 5.08 -0.83 9.96
N ALA A 120 4.68 0.28 9.35
CA ALA A 120 3.97 0.21 8.09
C ALA A 120 4.89 -0.39 7.02
N VAL A 121 4.32 -1.16 6.07
CA VAL A 121 5.07 -1.76 4.96
C VAL A 121 4.40 -1.38 3.65
N ILE A 122 5.16 -0.79 2.74
CA ILE A 122 4.77 -0.55 1.34
C ILE A 122 5.64 -1.45 0.47
N VAL A 123 5.04 -2.10 -0.51
CA VAL A 123 5.77 -2.98 -1.44
C VAL A 123 5.89 -2.35 -2.82
N THR A 124 7.00 -2.61 -3.51
CA THR A 124 7.12 -2.49 -4.97
C THR A 124 6.96 -3.87 -5.59
N LEU A 125 6.35 -3.94 -6.75
CA LEU A 125 6.09 -5.19 -7.45
C LEU A 125 6.71 -5.13 -8.86
N PRO A 126 7.15 -6.25 -9.44
CA PRO A 126 7.67 -6.30 -10.81
C PRO A 126 6.55 -6.21 -11.86
N ILE A 127 5.66 -5.24 -11.67
CA ILE A 127 4.56 -4.95 -12.59
C ILE A 127 4.81 -3.57 -13.19
N PRO A 128 5.19 -3.46 -14.46
CA PRO A 128 5.25 -2.15 -15.11
C PRO A 128 3.87 -1.48 -15.06
N GLY A 129 3.85 -0.19 -14.78
CA GLY A 129 2.62 0.59 -14.65
C GLY A 129 1.93 0.87 -16.00
N THR A 130 1.82 -0.13 -16.85
CA THR A 130 1.05 -0.11 -18.10
C THR A 130 -0.30 -0.80 -17.91
N THR A 131 -1.29 -0.40 -18.70
CA THR A 131 -2.66 -0.93 -18.62
C THR A 131 -2.70 -2.46 -18.76
N ASP A 132 -1.99 -3.00 -19.76
CA ASP A 132 -2.03 -4.43 -20.06
C ASP A 132 -1.30 -5.24 -18.98
N ALA A 133 -0.16 -4.74 -18.48
CA ALA A 133 0.56 -5.39 -17.40
C ALA A 133 -0.29 -5.46 -16.12
N LEU A 134 -0.99 -4.38 -15.77
CA LEU A 134 -1.88 -4.35 -14.60
C LEU A 134 -3.06 -5.32 -14.76
N ARG A 135 -3.70 -5.38 -15.93
CA ARG A 135 -4.79 -6.34 -16.19
C ARG A 135 -4.33 -7.78 -16.03
N ALA A 136 -3.16 -8.12 -16.58
CA ALA A 136 -2.62 -9.48 -16.50
C ALA A 136 -2.14 -9.86 -15.10
N ASN A 137 -1.69 -8.89 -14.28
CA ASN A 137 -0.99 -9.15 -13.04
C ASN A 137 -1.66 -8.55 -11.80
N ALA A 138 -2.93 -8.17 -11.86
CA ALA A 138 -3.69 -7.66 -10.72
C ALA A 138 -3.67 -8.60 -9.50
N TRP A 139 -3.50 -9.92 -9.73
CA TRP A 139 -3.35 -10.92 -8.69
C TRP A 139 -2.14 -10.68 -7.78
N MET A 140 -1.05 -10.07 -8.28
CA MET A 140 0.13 -9.75 -7.45
C MET A 140 -0.22 -8.69 -6.39
N ILE A 141 -1.04 -7.69 -6.76
CA ILE A 141 -1.56 -6.69 -5.82
C ILE A 141 -2.36 -7.38 -4.71
N GLN A 142 -3.25 -8.29 -5.09
CA GLN A 142 -4.08 -9.03 -4.13
C GLN A 142 -3.25 -9.92 -3.22
N GLN A 143 -2.21 -10.59 -3.74
CA GLN A 143 -1.29 -11.41 -2.93
C GLN A 143 -0.46 -10.56 -1.95
N ALA A 144 0.05 -9.43 -2.39
CA ALA A 144 0.78 -8.51 -1.51
C ALA A 144 -0.13 -8.02 -0.36
N LEU A 145 -1.34 -7.55 -0.67
CA LEU A 145 -2.30 -7.12 0.35
C LEU A 145 -2.73 -8.27 1.26
N ALA A 146 -2.79 -9.52 0.76
CA ALA A 146 -3.06 -10.71 1.56
C ALA A 146 -1.95 -11.02 2.58
N ALA A 147 -0.73 -10.56 2.35
CA ALA A 147 0.35 -10.64 3.33
C ALA A 147 0.19 -9.63 4.48
N GLY A 148 -0.73 -8.68 4.38
CA GLY A 148 -1.00 -7.69 5.43
C GLY A 148 -0.16 -6.42 5.31
N VAL A 149 0.42 -6.12 4.15
CA VAL A 149 1.13 -4.87 3.90
C VAL A 149 0.17 -3.67 3.90
N HIS A 150 0.71 -2.48 4.02
CA HIS A 150 -0.05 -1.25 4.21
C HIS A 150 -0.15 -0.40 2.93
N GLY A 151 0.43 -0.86 1.84
CA GLY A 151 0.34 -0.16 0.57
C GLY A 151 1.22 -0.72 -0.53
N ILE A 152 1.10 -0.11 -1.71
CA ILE A 152 1.84 -0.47 -2.91
C ILE A 152 2.33 0.81 -3.59
N LEU A 153 3.58 0.80 -4.03
CA LEU A 153 4.15 1.79 -4.92
C LEU A 153 4.26 1.15 -6.31
N LEU A 154 3.46 1.64 -7.25
CA LEU A 154 3.45 1.17 -8.64
C LEU A 154 4.64 1.75 -9.39
N CYS A 155 5.55 0.89 -9.80
CA CYS A 155 6.73 1.25 -10.55
C CYS A 155 6.42 1.52 -12.03
N ASN A 156 7.20 2.39 -12.67
CA ASN A 156 6.98 2.76 -14.08
C ASN A 156 5.52 3.12 -14.40
N ALA A 157 4.90 3.99 -13.61
CA ALA A 157 3.47 4.30 -13.68
C ALA A 157 3.11 5.12 -14.93
N GLU A 158 3.04 4.45 -16.08
CA GLU A 158 2.96 5.08 -17.40
C GLU A 158 1.59 5.65 -17.76
N SER A 159 0.50 5.15 -17.17
CA SER A 159 -0.83 5.59 -17.55
C SER A 159 -1.78 5.77 -16.35
N PRO A 160 -2.72 6.71 -16.43
CA PRO A 160 -3.76 6.86 -15.40
C PRO A 160 -4.68 5.64 -15.35
N GLU A 161 -4.84 4.90 -16.44
CA GLU A 161 -5.62 3.67 -16.46
C GLU A 161 -4.93 2.57 -15.63
N ALA A 162 -3.60 2.43 -15.71
CA ALA A 162 -2.87 1.50 -14.85
C ALA A 162 -3.04 1.86 -13.37
N ALA A 163 -2.99 3.15 -13.03
CA ALA A 163 -3.27 3.60 -11.67
C ALA A 163 -4.69 3.24 -11.21
N ARG A 164 -5.71 3.41 -12.07
CA ARG A 164 -7.11 2.98 -11.77
C ARG A 164 -7.18 1.48 -11.52
N LEU A 165 -6.60 0.67 -12.40
CA LEU A 165 -6.62 -0.79 -12.29
C LEU A 165 -5.94 -1.26 -10.99
N MET A 166 -4.86 -0.61 -10.54
CA MET A 166 -4.24 -0.89 -9.25
C MET A 166 -5.23 -0.66 -8.09
N ILE A 167 -5.92 0.46 -8.09
CA ILE A 167 -6.90 0.79 -7.04
C ILE A 167 -8.08 -0.18 -7.08
N GLU A 168 -8.60 -0.52 -8.25
CA GLU A 168 -9.69 -1.47 -8.43
C GLU A 168 -9.31 -2.88 -7.96
N ALA A 169 -8.08 -3.33 -8.24
CA ALA A 169 -7.55 -4.61 -7.78
C ALA A 169 -7.41 -4.69 -6.25
N ALA A 170 -7.18 -3.56 -5.60
CA ALA A 170 -7.01 -3.46 -4.16
C ALA A 170 -8.33 -3.42 -3.39
N ARG A 171 -9.41 -2.95 -4.01
CA ARG A 171 -10.70 -2.74 -3.36
C ARG A 171 -11.60 -3.97 -3.42
N TYR A 172 -12.40 -4.16 -2.37
CA TYR A 172 -13.43 -5.20 -2.36
C TYR A 172 -14.64 -4.81 -3.23
N PRO A 173 -15.37 -5.80 -3.82
CA PRO A 173 -16.53 -5.52 -4.68
C PRO A 173 -17.68 -4.78 -3.98
N PHE A 174 -17.80 -4.94 -2.66
CA PHE A 174 -18.81 -4.27 -1.83
C PHE A 174 -18.40 -2.87 -1.36
N ALA A 175 -17.17 -2.42 -1.67
CA ALA A 175 -16.73 -1.08 -1.32
C ALA A 175 -17.61 -0.01 -2.00
N PRO A 176 -17.81 1.15 -1.37
CA PRO A 176 -18.62 2.22 -1.93
C PRO A 176 -18.18 2.61 -3.35
N ARG A 177 -19.13 2.93 -4.21
CA ARG A 177 -18.82 3.39 -5.57
C ARG A 177 -18.12 4.73 -5.55
N VAL A 178 -17.22 4.92 -6.49
CA VAL A 178 -16.43 6.15 -6.66
C VAL A 178 -16.43 6.53 -8.12
N ASP A 179 -16.73 7.77 -8.43
CA ASP A 179 -16.65 8.27 -9.79
C ASP A 179 -15.21 8.15 -10.32
N GLY A 180 -15.08 7.63 -11.52
CA GLY A 180 -13.78 7.39 -12.16
C GLY A 180 -13.11 6.08 -11.80
N LEU A 181 -13.74 5.21 -10.98
CA LEU A 181 -13.30 3.84 -10.70
C LEU A 181 -14.40 2.84 -11.03
N ALA A 182 -14.01 1.69 -11.58
CA ALA A 182 -14.90 0.53 -11.66
C ALA A 182 -15.06 -0.15 -10.29
N GLN A 183 -15.90 -1.15 -10.24
CA GLN A 183 -16.09 -1.98 -9.03
C GLN A 183 -14.78 -2.67 -8.65
N GLY A 184 -14.50 -2.75 -7.34
CA GLY A 184 -13.35 -3.47 -6.84
C GLY A 184 -13.37 -4.96 -7.22
N THR A 185 -12.18 -5.55 -7.37
CA THR A 185 -12.03 -6.95 -7.80
C THR A 185 -11.33 -7.83 -6.76
N ARG A 186 -11.02 -7.30 -5.58
CA ARG A 186 -10.35 -8.05 -4.52
C ARG A 186 -11.26 -9.16 -3.98
N GLY A 187 -10.80 -10.42 -4.11
CA GLY A 187 -11.56 -11.59 -3.72
C GLY A 187 -11.56 -11.90 -2.22
N ASN A 188 -12.42 -12.83 -1.82
CA ASN A 188 -12.46 -13.39 -0.48
C ASN A 188 -11.24 -14.33 -0.24
N GLY A 189 -10.82 -14.45 1.04
CA GLY A 189 -9.83 -15.44 1.49
C GLY A 189 -8.53 -14.85 2.06
N SER A 190 -8.21 -13.58 1.79
CA SER A 190 -6.99 -12.93 2.24
C SER A 190 -7.10 -12.23 3.60
N GLN A 191 -8.30 -11.88 4.02
CA GLN A 191 -8.57 -11.00 5.16
C GLN A 191 -8.14 -11.59 6.51
N ALA A 192 -8.27 -12.90 6.71
CA ALA A 192 -7.96 -13.54 7.99
C ALA A 192 -6.48 -13.45 8.40
N TYR A 193 -5.56 -13.53 7.43
CA TYR A 193 -4.15 -13.36 7.73
C TYR A 193 -3.79 -11.87 7.88
N ALA A 194 -4.23 -11.05 6.95
CA ALA A 194 -3.93 -9.62 6.93
C ALA A 194 -4.48 -8.89 8.17
N SER A 195 -5.69 -9.25 8.64
CA SER A 195 -6.28 -8.67 9.86
C SER A 195 -5.43 -8.94 11.11
N ARG A 196 -4.82 -10.13 11.21
CA ARG A 196 -3.90 -10.44 12.32
C ARG A 196 -2.65 -9.54 12.27
N MET A 197 -2.10 -9.28 11.09
CA MET A 197 -0.95 -8.38 10.93
C MET A 197 -1.30 -6.96 11.40
N TRP A 198 -2.52 -6.52 11.16
CA TRP A 198 -3.01 -5.22 11.58
C TRP A 198 -3.54 -5.17 13.02
N GLY A 199 -3.74 -6.33 13.65
CA GLY A 199 -4.29 -6.44 15.00
C GLY A 199 -5.75 -6.03 15.12
N VAL A 200 -6.55 -6.30 14.07
CA VAL A 200 -7.99 -6.02 13.98
C VAL A 200 -8.76 -7.29 13.65
N THR A 201 -10.10 -7.25 13.74
CA THR A 201 -10.94 -8.36 13.27
C THR A 201 -10.95 -8.43 11.74
N ALA A 202 -11.32 -9.58 11.17
CA ALA A 202 -11.46 -9.70 9.71
C ALA A 202 -12.53 -8.76 9.15
N GLU A 203 -13.60 -8.53 9.89
CA GLU A 203 -14.66 -7.60 9.52
C GLU A 203 -14.14 -6.15 9.50
N GLU A 204 -13.46 -5.74 10.57
CA GLU A 204 -12.85 -4.41 10.64
C GLU A 204 -11.79 -4.23 9.54
N TYR A 205 -10.96 -5.26 9.28
CA TYR A 205 -9.99 -5.22 8.19
C TYR A 205 -10.67 -4.92 6.85
N MET A 206 -11.75 -5.65 6.51
CA MET A 206 -12.48 -5.44 5.26
C MET A 206 -13.06 -4.02 5.14
N ARG A 207 -13.44 -3.41 6.26
CA ARG A 207 -13.96 -2.04 6.31
C ARG A 207 -12.87 -0.99 6.08
N ILE A 208 -11.67 -1.18 6.65
CA ILE A 208 -10.59 -0.18 6.62
C ILE A 208 -9.48 -0.49 5.61
N ALA A 209 -9.47 -1.68 4.99
CA ALA A 209 -8.52 -2.03 3.93
C ALA A 209 -8.91 -1.37 2.60
N GLU A 210 -9.12 -0.07 2.65
CA GLU A 210 -9.49 0.84 1.56
C GLU A 210 -8.40 1.90 1.36
N PRO A 211 -8.27 2.45 0.14
CA PRO A 211 -7.30 3.51 -0.14
C PRO A 211 -7.56 4.78 0.68
N TRP A 212 -6.56 5.28 1.38
CA TRP A 212 -6.57 6.62 1.95
C TRP A 212 -5.88 7.59 0.96
N PRO A 213 -6.35 8.85 0.75
CA PRO A 213 -7.44 9.52 1.45
C PRO A 213 -8.83 9.32 0.84
N LEU A 214 -8.97 8.47 -0.19
CA LEU A 214 -10.23 8.21 -0.85
C LEU A 214 -11.32 7.82 0.16
N ASN A 215 -11.03 6.83 1.00
CA ASN A 215 -11.80 6.55 2.20
C ASN A 215 -11.08 7.20 3.41
N PRO A 216 -11.68 8.16 4.12
CA PRO A 216 -11.07 8.77 5.29
C PRO A 216 -10.69 7.78 6.40
N ASP A 217 -11.42 6.65 6.52
CA ASP A 217 -11.10 5.54 7.44
C ASP A 217 -10.12 4.52 6.86
N GLY A 218 -9.77 4.67 5.58
CA GLY A 218 -8.85 3.77 4.88
C GLY A 218 -7.47 3.73 5.50
N GLU A 219 -6.83 2.57 5.43
CA GLU A 219 -5.50 2.32 6.00
C GLU A 219 -4.49 1.86 4.92
N LEU A 220 -4.92 1.77 3.64
CA LEU A 220 -4.04 1.45 2.52
C LEU A 220 -3.54 2.72 1.83
N LEU A 221 -2.27 2.69 1.43
CA LEU A 221 -1.64 3.76 0.66
C LEU A 221 -1.17 3.27 -0.69
N PHE A 222 -1.51 4.00 -1.72
CA PHE A 222 -1.08 3.72 -3.09
C PHE A 222 -0.31 4.90 -3.66
N GLY A 223 0.86 4.59 -4.20
CA GLY A 223 1.76 5.56 -4.81
C GLY A 223 2.09 5.21 -6.25
N LEU A 224 2.61 6.20 -6.98
CA LEU A 224 3.07 6.08 -8.35
C LEU A 224 4.54 6.48 -8.44
N LYS A 225 5.37 5.65 -9.07
CA LYS A 225 6.77 5.97 -9.35
C LYS A 225 6.90 6.48 -10.78
N ILE A 226 7.22 7.75 -10.91
CA ILE A 226 7.36 8.46 -12.19
C ILE A 226 8.83 8.42 -12.57
N GLU A 227 9.17 7.58 -13.55
CA GLU A 227 10.57 7.25 -13.82
C GLU A 227 10.88 6.93 -15.28
N ASN A 228 9.97 7.32 -16.19
CA ASN A 228 10.20 7.26 -17.62
C ASN A 228 9.38 8.31 -18.37
N PRO A 229 9.71 8.64 -19.64
CA PRO A 229 9.04 9.71 -20.38
C PRO A 229 7.54 9.54 -20.59
N ARG A 230 7.01 8.29 -20.62
CA ARG A 230 5.57 8.06 -20.72
C ARG A 230 4.85 8.37 -19.41
N ALA A 231 5.46 7.98 -18.29
CA ALA A 231 4.96 8.36 -16.96
C ALA A 231 4.96 9.89 -16.80
N ASP A 232 6.03 10.58 -17.24
CA ASP A 232 6.11 12.05 -17.23
C ASP A 232 4.98 12.69 -18.01
N ALA A 233 4.71 12.18 -19.23
CA ALA A 233 3.68 12.74 -20.11
C ALA A 233 2.28 12.70 -19.47
N ASN A 234 2.03 11.76 -18.56
CA ASN A 234 0.74 11.49 -17.94
C ASN A 234 0.65 11.90 -16.46
N VAL A 235 1.71 12.45 -15.88
CA VAL A 235 1.81 12.64 -14.43
C VAL A 235 0.65 13.43 -13.84
N GLU A 236 0.25 14.54 -14.47
CA GLU A 236 -0.83 15.40 -13.96
C GLU A 236 -2.19 14.70 -13.91
N THR A 237 -2.41 13.73 -14.80
CA THR A 237 -3.64 12.93 -14.84
C THR A 237 -3.55 11.75 -13.89
N SER A 238 -2.41 11.06 -13.89
CA SER A 238 -2.20 9.85 -13.07
C SER A 238 -2.28 10.15 -11.56
N VAL A 239 -1.70 11.27 -11.11
CA VAL A 239 -1.73 11.64 -9.67
C VAL A 239 -3.12 12.08 -9.18
N ARG A 240 -4.07 12.32 -10.08
CA ARG A 240 -5.48 12.65 -9.76
C ARG A 240 -6.41 11.44 -9.75
N VAL A 241 -5.90 10.26 -10.06
CA VAL A 241 -6.70 9.03 -9.97
C VAL A 241 -7.17 8.84 -8.52
N PRO A 242 -8.48 8.65 -8.28
CA PRO A 242 -9.00 8.47 -6.93
C PRO A 242 -8.30 7.31 -6.20
N GLY A 243 -7.84 7.55 -4.98
CA GLY A 243 -7.13 6.57 -4.18
C GLY A 243 -5.60 6.63 -4.26
N ILE A 244 -5.03 7.43 -5.16
CA ILE A 244 -3.59 7.71 -5.15
C ILE A 244 -3.30 8.71 -4.02
N ALA A 245 -2.33 8.37 -3.16
CA ALA A 245 -1.97 9.13 -1.97
C ALA A 245 -0.63 9.87 -2.10
N PHE A 246 0.27 9.37 -2.94
CA PHE A 246 1.59 9.96 -3.13
C PHE A 246 2.17 9.62 -4.50
N ALA A 247 3.21 10.34 -4.90
CA ALA A 247 4.03 9.94 -6.04
C ALA A 247 5.51 10.19 -5.74
N GLU A 248 6.33 9.32 -6.31
CA GLU A 248 7.79 9.37 -6.31
C GLU A 248 8.28 9.84 -7.67
N TRP A 249 9.31 10.66 -7.68
CA TRP A 249 10.16 10.77 -8.84
C TRP A 249 11.34 9.80 -8.71
N GLY A 250 11.41 8.80 -9.62
CA GLY A 250 12.42 7.74 -9.64
C GLY A 250 13.60 8.09 -10.56
N PRO A 251 14.63 8.79 -10.10
CA PRO A 251 15.71 9.25 -10.98
C PRO A 251 16.60 8.13 -11.48
N GLY A 252 16.70 7.01 -10.76
CA GLY A 252 17.53 5.87 -11.16
C GLY A 252 17.17 5.43 -12.57
N ASP A 253 15.98 4.91 -12.73
CA ASP A 253 15.47 4.40 -14.01
C ASP A 253 15.22 5.53 -15.00
N HIS A 254 14.73 6.67 -14.55
CA HIS A 254 14.53 7.82 -15.42
C HIS A 254 15.82 8.24 -16.14
N GLY A 255 16.95 8.16 -15.45
CA GLY A 255 18.26 8.46 -16.03
C GLY A 255 18.62 7.57 -17.21
N PHE A 256 18.20 6.31 -17.22
CA PHE A 256 18.41 5.43 -18.37
C PHE A 256 17.74 5.96 -19.63
N TYR A 257 16.53 6.48 -19.51
CA TYR A 257 15.79 7.04 -20.65
C TYR A 257 16.32 8.40 -21.10
N VAL A 258 16.74 9.24 -20.17
CA VAL A 258 17.12 10.65 -20.46
C VAL A 258 18.58 10.81 -20.74
N MET A 259 19.45 10.04 -20.06
CA MET A 259 20.90 10.21 -20.07
C MET A 259 21.66 8.97 -20.55
N GLY A 260 20.97 7.84 -20.79
CA GLY A 260 21.61 6.55 -21.11
C GLY A 260 22.44 5.94 -19.96
N ARG A 261 22.22 6.39 -18.73
CA ARG A 261 22.85 5.90 -17.51
C ARG A 261 21.96 6.18 -16.30
N PRO A 262 22.14 5.46 -15.18
CA PRO A 262 21.34 5.73 -13.98
C PRO A 262 21.38 7.21 -13.58
N GLY A 263 20.26 7.76 -13.22
CA GLY A 263 20.19 9.05 -12.54
C GLY A 263 20.81 8.94 -11.16
N THR A 264 21.42 10.02 -10.69
CA THR A 264 22.06 10.06 -9.37
C THR A 264 21.50 11.20 -8.54
N TYR A 265 21.26 10.91 -7.26
CA TYR A 265 21.04 11.95 -6.23
C TYR A 265 22.38 12.42 -5.66
N LYS A 266 23.23 13.02 -6.48
CA LYS A 266 24.47 13.58 -5.93
C LYS A 266 24.12 14.86 -5.18
N ASP A 267 24.40 14.90 -3.89
CA ASP A 267 24.16 16.04 -2.99
C ASP A 267 22.70 16.55 -2.96
N GLY A 268 21.74 15.62 -3.20
CA GLY A 268 20.28 15.89 -3.15
C GLY A 268 19.73 16.70 -4.30
N GLY A 269 20.59 17.10 -5.24
CA GLY A 269 20.20 17.81 -6.45
C GLY A 269 20.46 16.99 -7.69
N GLU A 270 19.57 17.13 -8.65
CA GLU A 270 19.78 16.56 -9.98
C GLU A 270 20.78 17.40 -10.75
N THR A 271 21.83 16.77 -11.28
CA THR A 271 22.88 17.45 -12.03
C THR A 271 22.50 17.77 -13.48
N SER A 272 21.50 17.07 -14.02
CA SER A 272 20.98 17.29 -15.36
C SER A 272 19.82 18.30 -15.35
N PRO A 273 19.85 19.38 -16.14
CA PRO A 273 18.72 20.31 -16.23
C PRO A 273 17.41 19.64 -16.65
N GLN A 274 17.48 18.60 -17.50
CA GLN A 274 16.30 17.83 -17.94
C GLN A 274 15.71 17.06 -16.77
N MET A 275 16.53 16.33 -16.03
CA MET A 275 16.09 15.57 -14.86
C MET A 275 15.53 16.49 -13.77
N ALA A 276 16.16 17.64 -13.53
CA ALA A 276 15.65 18.64 -12.60
C ALA A 276 14.29 19.22 -13.05
N ALA A 277 14.07 19.39 -14.34
CA ALA A 277 12.78 19.85 -14.88
C ALA A 277 11.68 18.82 -14.64
N VAL A 278 11.95 17.54 -14.89
CA VAL A 278 11.00 16.45 -14.64
C VAL A 278 10.67 16.36 -13.15
N ARG A 279 11.68 16.35 -12.28
CA ARG A 279 11.45 16.34 -10.83
C ARG A 279 10.50 17.47 -10.40
N ARG A 280 10.75 18.71 -10.88
CA ARG A 280 9.86 19.85 -10.60
C ARG A 280 8.45 19.63 -11.10
N ARG A 281 8.29 19.01 -12.29
CA ARG A 281 6.97 18.69 -12.85
C ARG A 281 6.22 17.72 -11.94
N VAL A 282 6.85 16.64 -11.51
CA VAL A 282 6.24 15.66 -10.59
C VAL A 282 5.86 16.32 -9.26
N LEU A 283 6.76 17.10 -8.66
CA LEU A 283 6.48 17.85 -7.44
C LEU A 283 5.27 18.79 -7.61
N ASN A 284 5.21 19.53 -8.72
CA ASN A 284 4.11 20.45 -8.96
C ASN A 284 2.78 19.71 -9.20
N ALA A 285 2.82 18.59 -9.92
CA ALA A 285 1.65 17.75 -10.15
C ALA A 285 1.10 17.17 -8.83
N THR A 286 1.97 16.66 -7.95
CA THR A 286 1.55 16.16 -6.62
C THR A 286 0.95 17.25 -5.76
N LYS A 287 1.55 18.44 -5.73
CA LYS A 287 1.00 19.61 -5.01
C LYS A 287 -0.38 20.01 -5.54
N ALA A 288 -0.52 20.09 -6.86
CA ALA A 288 -1.79 20.46 -7.50
C ALA A 288 -2.88 19.40 -7.30
N ALA A 289 -2.52 18.14 -7.10
CA ALA A 289 -3.43 17.04 -6.77
C ALA A 289 -3.71 16.92 -5.26
N GLY A 290 -2.97 17.63 -4.39
CA GLY A 290 -3.11 17.53 -2.94
C GLY A 290 -2.55 16.25 -2.33
N ILE A 291 -1.75 15.48 -3.09
CA ILE A 291 -1.11 14.25 -2.62
C ILE A 291 0.35 14.51 -2.17
N LYS A 292 0.99 13.50 -1.57
CA LYS A 292 2.34 13.65 -1.01
C LYS A 292 3.42 13.36 -2.04
N PHE A 293 4.52 14.09 -1.97
CA PHE A 293 5.68 13.87 -2.84
C PHE A 293 6.76 13.09 -2.09
N LEU A 294 7.23 12.01 -2.72
CA LEU A 294 8.36 11.21 -2.29
C LEU A 294 9.61 11.61 -3.09
N ASN A 295 10.68 11.92 -2.38
CA ASN A 295 11.97 12.18 -2.99
C ASN A 295 13.08 11.67 -2.09
N ALA A 296 14.22 11.27 -2.67
CA ALA A 296 15.39 10.93 -1.87
C ALA A 296 15.90 12.14 -1.11
N CYS A 297 16.29 11.92 0.14
CA CYS A 297 16.86 12.95 1.01
C CYS A 297 18.19 12.44 1.57
N ASN A 298 19.12 13.36 1.80
CA ASN A 298 20.32 13.11 2.59
C ASN A 298 20.48 14.20 3.66
N GLU A 299 21.50 14.07 4.49
CA GLU A 299 21.71 14.98 5.62
C GLU A 299 21.88 16.45 5.21
N ASN A 300 22.46 16.70 4.03
CA ASN A 300 22.69 18.06 3.52
C ASN A 300 21.41 18.67 2.92
N THR A 301 20.51 17.86 2.40
CA THR A 301 19.38 18.31 1.58
C THR A 301 18.02 18.18 2.24
N VAL A 302 17.90 17.39 3.30
CA VAL A 302 16.60 17.06 3.90
C VAL A 302 15.80 18.32 4.30
N ILE A 303 16.43 19.34 4.87
CA ILE A 303 15.71 20.56 5.30
C ILE A 303 15.14 21.32 4.10
N ASP A 304 15.93 21.47 3.04
CA ASP A 304 15.48 22.19 1.84
C ASP A 304 14.42 21.39 1.07
N GLN A 305 14.55 20.06 1.02
CA GLN A 305 13.52 19.15 0.50
C GLN A 305 12.19 19.30 1.26
N LEU A 306 12.24 19.35 2.59
CA LEU A 306 11.03 19.55 3.41
C LEU A 306 10.40 20.92 3.19
N LYS A 307 11.19 21.99 3.10
CA LYS A 307 10.71 23.35 2.77
C LYS A 307 10.07 23.40 1.39
N GLU A 308 10.58 22.62 0.44
CA GLU A 308 10.02 22.48 -0.91
C GLU A 308 8.71 21.72 -0.93
N GLY A 309 8.40 20.94 0.10
CA GLY A 309 7.15 20.19 0.25
C GLY A 309 7.28 18.69 0.07
N VAL A 310 8.49 18.13 0.14
CA VAL A 310 8.69 16.69 0.24
C VAL A 310 8.11 16.20 1.56
N MET A 311 7.29 15.17 1.50
CA MET A 311 6.62 14.59 2.67
C MET A 311 7.01 13.13 2.91
N ILE A 312 7.83 12.56 2.02
CA ILE A 312 8.38 11.22 2.16
C ILE A 312 9.85 11.26 1.78
N CYS A 313 10.73 10.87 2.69
CA CYS A 313 12.18 10.84 2.49
C CYS A 313 12.75 9.43 2.69
N THR A 314 13.85 9.13 2.00
CA THR A 314 14.65 7.93 2.23
C THR A 314 15.41 7.97 3.56
N GLY A 315 15.97 6.83 3.97
CA GLY A 315 16.93 6.76 5.06
C GLY A 315 16.33 6.92 6.44
N GLY A 316 15.26 6.19 6.75
CA GLY A 316 14.53 6.29 8.03
C GLY A 316 15.37 6.08 9.29
N ASP A 317 16.47 5.33 9.17
CA ASP A 317 17.43 5.07 10.26
C ASP A 317 18.69 5.93 10.16
N SER A 318 18.70 6.95 9.29
CA SER A 318 19.88 7.80 9.01
C SER A 318 19.86 9.13 9.75
N PRO A 319 21.01 9.81 9.87
CA PRO A 319 21.08 11.18 10.40
C PRO A 319 20.20 12.18 9.65
N ALA A 320 19.93 11.97 8.36
CA ALA A 320 19.01 12.80 7.58
C ALA A 320 17.59 12.78 8.17
N ALA A 321 17.08 11.59 8.53
CA ALA A 321 15.79 11.47 9.17
C ALA A 321 15.75 12.16 10.54
N ASP A 322 16.78 11.98 11.37
CA ASP A 322 16.85 12.63 12.68
C ASP A 322 16.87 14.16 12.55
N LYS A 323 17.65 14.67 11.58
CA LYS A 323 17.71 16.11 11.26
C LYS A 323 16.35 16.65 10.76
N GLY A 324 15.67 15.92 9.92
CA GLY A 324 14.36 16.31 9.42
C GLY A 324 13.28 16.28 10.50
N ARG A 325 13.28 15.26 11.38
CA ARG A 325 12.37 15.18 12.54
C ARG A 325 12.58 16.36 13.51
N ALA A 326 13.86 16.69 13.78
CA ALA A 326 14.18 17.85 14.61
C ALA A 326 13.72 19.16 13.97
N PHE A 327 13.92 19.35 12.67
CA PHE A 327 13.47 20.53 11.93
C PHE A 327 11.96 20.72 11.99
N THR A 328 11.19 19.63 11.86
CA THR A 328 9.73 19.66 11.94
C THR A 328 9.20 19.61 13.38
N LYS A 329 10.09 19.63 14.38
CA LYS A 329 9.74 19.57 15.81
C LYS A 329 8.82 18.37 16.13
N ARG A 330 9.12 17.21 15.54
CA ARG A 330 8.34 16.00 15.79
C ARG A 330 8.44 15.60 17.26
N THR A 331 7.31 15.37 17.90
CA THR A 331 7.22 14.89 19.29
C THR A 331 6.87 13.43 19.39
N ASP A 332 6.31 12.85 18.33
CA ASP A 332 6.02 11.42 18.29
C ASP A 332 7.31 10.59 18.35
N PRO A 333 7.32 9.47 19.09
CA PRO A 333 8.47 8.57 19.13
C PRO A 333 8.78 7.97 17.76
N TRP A 334 10.05 7.62 17.55
CA TRP A 334 10.57 6.95 16.34
C TRP A 334 11.64 5.92 16.71
#